data_26e87bc29154820ff254def548452a52
#
_entry.id   26e87bc29154820ff254def548452a52
#
_cell.length_a   1.000
_cell.length_b   1.000
_cell.length_c   1.000
_cell.angle_alpha   90.00
_cell.angle_beta   90.00
_cell.angle_gamma   90.00
#
_symmetry.space_group_name_H-M   'P 1'
#
loop_
_entity.id
_entity.type
_entity.pdbx_description
1 polymer ?
#
loop_
_entity_poly.entity_id
_entity_poly.type
_entity_poly.pdbx_seq_one_letter_code
_entity_poly.pdbx_strand_id
1 'polypeptide(L)'
;MWTCVDRDGTLLDSDKSVWFQGRAGWMFATMFNTVEQNPLWLEVAQSCVDFLDRCAAPIDHAEGTQAVSHLLSRRNGEAVPKLYFTVARDAKPLRMRRYYYSESFAAIAYAAMAKATQVDRYHQAAVGMLEVFLRSILDKSKAEPKTDPRTRPTRGIGPWMIAMATAQELRANLGDVAVYGKSCSEWIDRCIEEIDQSFFKRELGVLMEVVGLDGEVLDHFDTRQLNPGHAIECAWFILHESRIRSDAKLQKLGLDILDCMWQRGWDQEYGGLFYFRDVYDKPVQEYWHDMKFWWPHCEAIIATALAWKLTGDEKYQRMHADVHAWSFEHFADREFGEWFGYLHRDGRKSNTLKGSIWKGPFHLPRMLWYCAQL
;
A
#
# COMPACT_ATOMS: atom_id res chain seq x y z
N MET A 1 0.50 17.05 8.16
CA MET A 1 -0.75 16.86 7.37
C MET A 1 -1.90 16.48 8.30
N TRP A 2 -3.13 16.98 8.11
CA TRP A 2 -4.32 16.55 8.83
C TRP A 2 -4.89 15.26 8.25
N THR A 3 -5.52 14.42 9.08
CA THR A 3 -5.99 13.09 8.68
C THR A 3 -7.50 13.04 8.44
N CYS A 4 -8.29 13.51 9.40
CA CYS A 4 -9.74 13.43 9.33
C CYS A 4 -10.33 14.79 8.90
N VAL A 5 -10.83 14.84 7.67
CA VAL A 5 -11.42 16.05 7.10
C VAL A 5 -12.77 15.72 6.42
N ASP A 6 -13.72 16.62 6.55
CA ASP A 6 -15.02 16.50 5.91
C ASP A 6 -14.94 16.91 4.43
N ARG A 7 -16.10 16.92 3.76
CA ARG A 7 -16.27 17.17 2.32
C ARG A 7 -15.69 18.51 1.88
N ASP A 8 -15.88 19.56 2.65
CA ASP A 8 -15.45 20.94 2.40
C ASP A 8 -14.01 21.22 2.89
N GLY A 9 -13.32 20.22 3.46
CA GLY A 9 -12.00 20.38 4.07
C GLY A 9 -12.03 20.78 5.55
N THR A 10 -13.20 20.90 6.17
CA THR A 10 -13.31 21.16 7.61
C THR A 10 -12.64 20.06 8.41
N LEU A 11 -11.79 20.44 9.36
CA LEU A 11 -11.10 19.51 10.25
C LEU A 11 -12.09 18.93 11.27
N LEU A 12 -12.24 17.59 11.27
CA LEU A 12 -13.14 16.88 12.19
C LEU A 12 -12.48 16.53 13.51
N ASP A 13 -11.21 16.10 13.45
CA ASP A 13 -10.38 15.86 14.62
C ASP A 13 -8.90 16.13 14.32
N SER A 14 -8.08 16.19 15.38
CA SER A 14 -6.66 16.47 15.25
C SER A 14 -5.77 15.24 15.35
N ASP A 15 -6.32 14.05 15.50
CA ASP A 15 -5.58 12.79 15.52
C ASP A 15 -4.93 12.51 14.18
N LYS A 16 -3.76 11.89 14.20
CA LYS A 16 -2.97 11.66 13.00
C LYS A 16 -2.71 10.18 12.79
N SER A 17 -2.99 9.72 11.58
CA SER A 17 -2.49 8.44 11.09
C SER A 17 -1.04 8.58 10.66
N VAL A 18 -0.16 7.76 11.21
CA VAL A 18 1.27 7.73 10.85
C VAL A 18 1.44 7.23 9.40
N TRP A 19 0.62 6.28 8.96
CA TRP A 19 0.58 5.87 7.56
C TRP A 19 0.32 7.05 6.62
N PHE A 20 -0.63 7.90 7.00
CA PHE A 20 -0.99 9.08 6.22
C PHE A 20 0.19 10.04 6.09
N GLN A 21 0.97 10.25 7.16
CA GLN A 21 2.16 11.12 7.10
C GLN A 21 3.21 10.53 6.14
N GLY A 22 3.51 9.23 6.23
CA GLY A 22 4.43 8.56 5.31
C GLY A 22 3.97 8.63 3.86
N ARG A 23 2.70 8.32 3.60
CA ARG A 23 2.10 8.38 2.26
C ARG A 23 2.11 9.80 1.68
N ALA A 24 1.77 10.81 2.49
CA ALA A 24 1.81 12.20 2.06
C ALA A 24 3.25 12.67 1.79
N GLY A 25 4.17 12.38 2.69
CA GLY A 25 5.60 12.70 2.52
C GLY A 25 6.16 12.11 1.22
N TRP A 26 5.88 10.83 0.97
CA TRP A 26 6.27 10.17 -0.28
C TRP A 26 5.65 10.86 -1.50
N MET A 27 4.33 11.09 -1.51
CA MET A 27 3.65 11.62 -2.68
C MET A 27 4.14 13.01 -3.06
N PHE A 28 4.23 13.93 -2.09
CA PHE A 28 4.70 15.28 -2.36
C PHE A 28 6.18 15.35 -2.75
N ALA A 29 7.05 14.54 -2.13
CA ALA A 29 8.45 14.43 -2.54
C ALA A 29 8.58 13.79 -3.93
N THR A 30 7.75 12.81 -4.28
CA THR A 30 7.73 12.20 -5.62
C THR A 30 7.28 13.19 -6.68
N MET A 31 6.24 13.98 -6.41
CA MET A 31 5.82 15.06 -7.33
C MET A 31 6.95 16.09 -7.53
N PHE A 32 7.63 16.50 -6.46
CA PHE A 32 8.79 17.37 -6.54
C PHE A 32 9.92 16.78 -7.41
N ASN A 33 10.19 15.48 -7.24
CA ASN A 33 11.26 14.79 -7.95
C ASN A 33 10.97 14.53 -9.44
N THR A 34 9.68 14.43 -9.82
CA THR A 34 9.32 13.84 -11.13
C THR A 34 8.36 14.69 -11.98
N VAL A 35 7.70 15.66 -11.39
CA VAL A 35 6.75 16.53 -12.12
C VAL A 35 7.29 17.95 -12.21
N GLU A 36 7.48 18.61 -11.07
CA GLU A 36 7.96 19.98 -10.98
C GLU A 36 8.66 20.20 -9.63
N GLN A 37 9.81 20.87 -9.65
CA GLN A 37 10.54 21.25 -8.42
C GLN A 37 9.84 22.41 -7.68
N ASN A 38 8.58 22.21 -7.32
CA ASN A 38 7.77 23.18 -6.60
C ASN A 38 8.17 23.20 -5.12
N PRO A 39 8.69 24.32 -4.58
CA PRO A 39 9.15 24.41 -3.20
C PRO A 39 8.06 24.07 -2.17
N LEU A 40 6.80 24.39 -2.46
CA LEU A 40 5.66 24.08 -1.55
C LEU A 40 5.48 22.56 -1.38
N TRP A 41 5.66 21.77 -2.44
CA TRP A 41 5.59 20.31 -2.34
C TRP A 41 6.69 19.75 -1.45
N LEU A 42 7.91 20.28 -1.60
CA LEU A 42 9.03 19.88 -0.75
C LEU A 42 8.80 20.28 0.72
N GLU A 43 8.26 21.46 0.98
CA GLU A 43 7.91 21.93 2.33
C GLU A 43 6.86 21.01 2.98
N VAL A 44 5.81 20.63 2.24
CA VAL A 44 4.78 19.68 2.73
C VAL A 44 5.39 18.32 3.02
N ALA A 45 6.23 17.78 2.12
CA ALA A 45 6.92 16.51 2.33
C ALA A 45 7.83 16.57 3.57
N GLN A 46 8.61 17.66 3.73
CA GLN A 46 9.46 17.90 4.88
C GLN A 46 8.66 17.91 6.19
N SER A 47 7.53 18.64 6.22
CA SER A 47 6.65 18.68 7.39
C SER A 47 6.11 17.30 7.79
N CYS A 48 5.87 16.43 6.78
CA CYS A 48 5.42 15.06 7.04
C CYS A 48 6.53 14.19 7.63
N VAL A 49 7.74 14.23 7.08
CA VAL A 49 8.86 13.41 7.59
C VAL A 49 9.36 13.90 8.95
N ASP A 50 9.36 15.21 9.19
CA ASP A 50 9.69 15.78 10.51
C ASP A 50 8.64 15.35 11.58
N PHE A 51 7.41 15.11 11.17
CA PHE A 51 6.40 14.56 12.05
C PHE A 51 6.63 13.06 12.31
N LEU A 52 7.02 12.29 11.28
CA LEU A 52 7.35 10.87 11.42
C LEU A 52 8.46 10.62 12.42
N ASP A 53 9.48 11.49 12.47
CA ASP A 53 10.60 11.42 13.42
C ASP A 53 10.15 11.42 14.90
N ARG A 54 8.94 11.91 15.19
CA ARG A 54 8.35 11.94 16.53
C ARG A 54 7.40 10.78 16.85
N CYS A 55 7.12 9.91 15.86
CA CYS A 55 6.10 8.86 15.95
C CYS A 55 6.66 7.48 16.35
N ALA A 56 7.91 7.41 16.83
CA ALA A 56 8.55 6.17 17.26
C ALA A 56 8.17 5.78 18.68
N ALA A 57 7.93 4.48 18.92
CA ALA A 57 7.82 3.93 20.26
C ALA A 57 9.18 3.93 20.93
N PRO A 58 9.27 4.24 22.26
CA PRO A 58 10.51 4.10 23.02
C PRO A 58 10.98 2.64 22.97
N ILE A 59 12.30 2.43 22.86
CA ILE A 59 12.91 1.09 22.86
C ILE A 59 12.88 0.48 24.27
N ASP A 60 13.01 1.31 25.29
CA ASP A 60 12.84 0.98 26.70
C ASP A 60 12.03 2.09 27.37
N HIS A 61 11.36 1.79 28.46
CA HIS A 61 10.53 2.72 29.26
C HIS A 61 11.29 3.95 29.82
N ALA A 62 12.44 4.29 29.25
CA ALA A 62 13.24 5.47 29.60
C ALA A 62 12.72 6.70 28.86
N GLU A 63 12.49 7.74 29.61
CA GLU A 63 11.93 9.03 29.23
C GLU A 63 12.55 9.64 27.96
N GLY A 64 11.70 10.00 27.01
CA GLY A 64 12.03 10.88 25.89
C GLY A 64 11.91 10.23 24.51
N THR A 65 11.05 10.80 23.67
CA THR A 65 10.98 10.55 22.23
C THR A 65 12.30 10.97 21.57
N GLN A 66 13.16 10.01 21.24
CA GLN A 66 14.29 10.27 20.35
C GLN A 66 13.80 10.25 18.91
N ALA A 67 14.25 11.18 18.08
CA ALA A 67 13.90 11.22 16.68
C ALA A 67 14.31 9.91 15.96
N VAL A 68 13.45 9.38 15.09
CA VAL A 68 13.69 8.13 14.34
C VAL A 68 15.02 8.18 13.58
N SER A 69 15.37 9.32 13.01
CA SER A 69 16.64 9.54 12.32
C SER A 69 17.87 9.36 13.24
N HIS A 70 17.76 9.68 14.53
CA HIS A 70 18.81 9.45 15.52
C HIS A 70 18.91 7.98 15.94
N LEU A 71 17.79 7.26 16.00
CA LEU A 71 17.73 5.85 16.39
C LEU A 71 18.28 4.94 15.29
N LEU A 72 18.11 5.31 14.02
CA LEU A 72 18.65 4.55 12.88
C LEU A 72 20.16 4.72 12.70
N SER A 73 20.77 5.77 13.27
CA SER A 73 22.23 5.95 13.24
C SER A 73 23.00 5.00 14.18
N ARG A 74 22.31 4.26 15.05
CA ARG A 74 22.91 3.29 15.98
C ARG A 74 22.80 1.87 15.43
N ARG A 75 23.68 1.51 14.51
CA ARG A 75 23.67 0.22 13.78
C ARG A 75 24.20 -1.01 14.54
N ASN A 76 24.49 -0.94 15.82
CA ASN A 76 25.16 -2.05 16.56
C ASN A 76 24.19 -2.90 17.39
N GLY A 77 23.21 -3.56 16.75
CA GLY A 77 22.43 -4.64 17.41
C GLY A 77 21.28 -4.18 18.33
N GLU A 78 21.03 -2.90 18.47
CA GLU A 78 19.91 -2.36 19.25
C GLU A 78 18.58 -2.46 18.50
N ALA A 79 17.48 -2.70 19.23
CA ALA A 79 16.14 -2.81 18.66
C ALA A 79 15.73 -1.48 18.01
N VAL A 80 15.41 -1.51 16.71
CA VAL A 80 14.89 -0.32 16.01
C VAL A 80 13.44 -0.10 16.45
N PRO A 81 13.06 1.14 16.78
CA PRO A 81 11.74 1.40 17.32
C PRO A 81 10.64 1.18 16.31
N LYS A 82 9.55 0.62 16.77
CA LYS A 82 8.31 0.50 15.99
C LYS A 82 7.59 1.84 15.95
N LEU A 83 7.05 2.19 14.78
CA LEU A 83 6.21 3.38 14.64
C LEU A 83 4.78 3.10 15.15
N TYR A 84 4.16 4.11 15.74
CA TYR A 84 2.73 4.05 16.07
C TYR A 84 1.87 4.04 14.81
N PHE A 85 0.62 3.61 14.95
CA PHE A 85 -0.37 3.68 13.88
C PHE A 85 -1.15 5.01 13.92
N THR A 86 -1.63 5.39 15.09
CA THR A 86 -2.27 6.68 15.32
C THR A 86 -1.65 7.37 16.52
N VAL A 87 -1.53 8.69 16.42
CA VAL A 87 -1.00 9.57 17.45
C VAL A 87 -1.86 10.84 17.55
N ALA A 88 -1.81 11.50 18.68
CA ALA A 88 -2.41 12.82 18.85
C ALA A 88 -1.65 13.89 18.02
N ARG A 89 -2.20 15.11 17.95
CA ARG A 89 -1.60 16.25 17.24
C ARG A 89 -0.15 16.51 17.60
N ASP A 90 0.22 16.32 18.87
CA ASP A 90 1.55 16.53 19.42
C ASP A 90 2.45 15.27 19.37
N ALA A 91 2.04 14.25 18.64
CA ALA A 91 2.66 12.94 18.49
C ALA A 91 2.57 12.03 19.73
N LYS A 92 1.75 12.36 20.74
CA LYS A 92 1.48 11.42 21.84
C LYS A 92 0.83 10.14 21.31
N PRO A 93 1.27 8.96 21.79
CA PRO A 93 0.75 7.68 21.36
C PRO A 93 -0.75 7.51 21.65
N LEU A 94 -1.52 7.03 20.64
CA LEU A 94 -2.90 6.64 20.80
C LEU A 94 -3.10 5.15 20.50
N ARG A 95 -2.53 4.66 19.38
CA ARG A 95 -2.73 3.28 18.97
C ARG A 95 -1.50 2.69 18.29
N MET A 96 -1.13 1.48 18.69
CA MET A 96 -0.17 0.60 18.03
C MET A 96 -0.91 -0.43 17.15
N ARG A 97 -0.29 -0.89 16.05
CA ARG A 97 -0.78 -2.01 15.25
C ARG A 97 0.13 -3.23 15.42
N ARG A 98 -0.41 -4.42 15.14
CA ARG A 98 0.33 -5.69 15.16
C ARG A 98 1.25 -5.90 13.96
N TYR A 99 1.14 -5.05 12.92
CA TYR A 99 1.95 -5.09 11.70
C TYR A 99 2.72 -3.79 11.50
N TYR A 100 3.71 -3.81 10.65
CA TYR A 100 4.75 -2.77 10.48
C TYR A 100 4.59 -1.95 9.20
N TYR A 101 3.36 -1.61 8.78
CA TYR A 101 3.14 -0.82 7.55
C TYR A 101 3.43 0.67 7.75
N SER A 102 3.45 1.18 8.97
CA SER A 102 3.92 2.54 9.24
C SER A 102 5.38 2.70 8.84
N GLU A 103 6.19 1.69 9.11
CA GLU A 103 7.61 1.64 8.77
C GLU A 103 7.83 1.59 7.25
N SER A 104 7.02 0.82 6.52
CA SER A 104 7.13 0.77 5.05
C SER A 104 6.79 2.12 4.41
N PHE A 105 5.73 2.80 4.87
CA PHE A 105 5.39 4.13 4.35
C PHE A 105 6.38 5.21 4.79
N ALA A 106 6.98 5.09 5.96
CA ALA A 106 8.08 5.95 6.36
C ALA A 106 9.32 5.72 5.48
N ALA A 107 9.65 4.46 5.17
CA ALA A 107 10.78 4.11 4.30
C ALA A 107 10.69 4.78 2.93
N ILE A 108 9.53 4.68 2.25
CA ILE A 108 9.35 5.32 0.93
C ILE A 108 9.37 6.85 1.02
N ALA A 109 8.81 7.44 2.09
CA ALA A 109 8.87 8.89 2.30
C ALA A 109 10.30 9.38 2.46
N TYR A 110 11.09 8.72 3.31
CA TYR A 110 12.50 9.06 3.49
C TYR A 110 13.31 8.82 2.21
N ALA A 111 13.04 7.76 1.44
CA ALA A 111 13.72 7.52 0.17
C ALA A 111 13.47 8.63 -0.85
N ALA A 112 12.21 9.07 -1.01
CA ALA A 112 11.86 10.17 -1.88
C ALA A 112 12.46 11.51 -1.42
N MET A 113 12.51 11.76 -0.10
CA MET A 113 13.18 12.93 0.49
C MET A 113 14.70 12.89 0.31
N ALA A 114 15.32 11.72 0.43
CA ALA A 114 16.76 11.57 0.17
C ALA A 114 17.11 11.98 -1.28
N LYS A 115 16.28 11.56 -2.25
CA LYS A 115 16.44 11.97 -3.66
C LYS A 115 16.22 13.47 -3.85
N ALA A 116 15.19 14.04 -3.21
CA ALA A 116 14.85 15.45 -3.35
C ALA A 116 15.90 16.39 -2.75
N THR A 117 16.52 16.00 -1.62
CA THR A 117 17.35 16.90 -0.82
C THR A 117 18.84 16.53 -0.81
N GLN A 118 19.19 15.31 -1.23
CA GLN A 118 20.55 14.75 -1.16
C GLN A 118 21.10 14.68 0.30
N VAL A 119 20.22 14.66 1.30
CA VAL A 119 20.59 14.61 2.72
C VAL A 119 20.71 13.17 3.19
N ASP A 120 21.91 12.74 3.56
CA ASP A 120 22.26 11.35 3.90
C ASP A 120 21.41 10.75 5.02
N ARG A 121 21.00 11.55 6.02
CA ARG A 121 20.11 11.06 7.11
C ARG A 121 18.82 10.41 6.57
N TYR A 122 18.24 10.91 5.46
CA TYR A 122 17.04 10.34 4.88
C TYR A 122 17.31 9.03 4.17
N HIS A 123 18.47 8.91 3.52
CA HIS A 123 18.92 7.65 2.94
C HIS A 123 19.04 6.56 4.02
N GLN A 124 19.73 6.86 5.12
CA GLN A 124 19.89 5.94 6.24
C GLN A 124 18.56 5.58 6.90
N ALA A 125 17.67 6.55 7.07
CA ALA A 125 16.34 6.35 7.63
C ALA A 125 15.47 5.44 6.74
N ALA A 126 15.50 5.62 5.41
CA ALA A 126 14.77 4.78 4.47
C ALA A 126 15.21 3.32 4.53
N VAL A 127 16.52 3.07 4.46
CA VAL A 127 17.11 1.73 4.55
C VAL A 127 16.77 1.08 5.89
N GLY A 128 16.92 1.81 7.01
CA GLY A 128 16.63 1.29 8.34
C GLY A 128 15.16 0.95 8.55
N MET A 129 14.22 1.78 8.04
CA MET A 129 12.78 1.51 8.14
C MET A 129 12.37 0.27 7.32
N LEU A 130 12.93 0.09 6.11
CA LEU A 130 12.69 -1.13 5.34
C LEU A 130 13.29 -2.35 6.07
N GLU A 131 14.47 -2.23 6.69
CA GLU A 131 15.06 -3.33 7.47
C GLU A 131 14.14 -3.76 8.63
N VAL A 132 13.58 -2.79 9.37
CA VAL A 132 12.60 -3.08 10.44
C VAL A 132 11.39 -3.83 9.90
N PHE A 133 10.86 -3.37 8.80
CA PHE A 133 9.71 -3.99 8.15
C PHE A 133 10.02 -5.43 7.71
N LEU A 134 11.14 -5.65 7.04
CA LEU A 134 11.56 -6.99 6.58
C LEU A 134 11.81 -7.95 7.74
N ARG A 135 12.43 -7.49 8.83
CA ARG A 135 12.58 -8.30 10.06
C ARG A 135 11.24 -8.76 10.61
N SER A 136 10.21 -7.92 10.57
CA SER A 136 8.87 -8.28 11.06
C SER A 136 8.19 -9.37 10.21
N ILE A 137 8.53 -9.47 8.94
CA ILE A 137 8.03 -10.53 8.03
C ILE A 137 8.76 -11.85 8.29
N LEU A 138 10.08 -11.78 8.44
CA LEU A 138 10.95 -12.97 8.51
C LEU A 138 10.97 -13.60 9.91
N ASP A 139 10.89 -12.79 10.95
CA ASP A 139 10.88 -13.23 12.34
C ASP A 139 9.49 -12.99 12.96
N LYS A 140 8.67 -14.03 12.94
CA LYS A 140 7.30 -13.99 13.50
C LYS A 140 7.26 -13.62 15.00
N SER A 141 8.37 -13.75 15.73
CA SER A 141 8.44 -13.34 17.14
C SER A 141 8.43 -11.83 17.33
N LYS A 142 8.72 -11.06 16.28
CA LYS A 142 8.77 -9.59 16.31
C LYS A 142 7.42 -8.91 16.15
N ALA A 143 6.39 -9.64 15.71
CA ALA A 143 5.04 -9.10 15.56
C ALA A 143 4.03 -10.00 16.26
N GLU A 144 3.10 -9.41 17.03
CA GLU A 144 2.01 -10.16 17.62
C GLU A 144 1.11 -10.75 16.52
N PRO A 145 0.73 -12.03 16.61
CA PRO A 145 -0.16 -12.65 15.64
C PRO A 145 -1.55 -12.03 15.72
N LYS A 146 -2.22 -11.87 14.56
CA LYS A 146 -3.60 -11.39 14.49
C LYS A 146 -4.61 -12.41 14.96
N THR A 147 -4.27 -13.69 14.85
CA THR A 147 -5.07 -14.85 15.23
C THR A 147 -4.22 -15.79 16.06
N ASP A 148 -4.84 -16.67 16.82
CA ASP A 148 -4.10 -17.72 17.53
C ASP A 148 -3.51 -18.72 16.50
N PRO A 149 -2.18 -18.82 16.36
CA PRO A 149 -1.56 -19.69 15.37
C PRO A 149 -1.79 -21.19 15.65
N ARG A 150 -2.25 -21.56 16.84
CA ARG A 150 -2.63 -22.94 17.17
C ARG A 150 -3.98 -23.33 16.57
N THR A 151 -4.88 -22.36 16.38
CA THR A 151 -6.21 -22.59 15.80
C THR A 151 -6.32 -22.15 14.37
N ARG A 152 -5.51 -21.15 13.96
CA ARG A 152 -5.44 -20.63 12.59
C ARG A 152 -3.99 -20.40 12.18
N PRO A 153 -3.26 -21.46 11.80
CA PRO A 153 -1.88 -21.37 11.33
C PRO A 153 -1.84 -20.79 9.90
N THR A 154 -1.87 -19.46 9.79
CA THR A 154 -2.01 -18.75 8.51
C THR A 154 -0.92 -17.72 8.29
N ARG A 155 -0.78 -17.32 7.02
CA ARG A 155 0.04 -16.19 6.58
C ARG A 155 -0.68 -15.40 5.49
N GLY A 156 -0.50 -14.08 5.47
CA GLY A 156 -1.13 -13.17 4.53
C GLY A 156 -0.19 -12.71 3.43
N ILE A 157 -0.75 -12.33 2.27
CA ILE A 157 -0.02 -11.77 1.14
C ILE A 157 0.48 -10.34 1.42
N GLY A 158 -0.27 -9.55 2.19
CA GLY A 158 -0.02 -8.13 2.39
C GLY A 158 1.42 -7.77 2.74
N PRO A 159 2.13 -8.45 3.67
CA PRO A 159 3.53 -8.19 3.95
C PRO A 159 4.46 -8.32 2.74
N TRP A 160 4.23 -9.31 1.88
CA TRP A 160 5.05 -9.55 0.68
C TRP A 160 4.80 -8.51 -0.40
N MET A 161 3.53 -8.13 -0.63
CA MET A 161 3.18 -7.05 -1.55
C MET A 161 3.81 -5.72 -1.13
N ILE A 162 3.70 -5.37 0.15
CA ILE A 162 4.23 -4.11 0.68
C ILE A 162 5.76 -4.13 0.68
N ALA A 163 6.41 -5.27 0.97
CA ALA A 163 7.86 -5.40 0.87
C ALA A 163 8.34 -5.18 -0.58
N MET A 164 7.67 -5.80 -1.54
CA MET A 164 7.95 -5.61 -2.97
C MET A 164 7.85 -4.14 -3.38
N ALA A 165 6.71 -3.51 -3.12
CA ALA A 165 6.48 -2.11 -3.49
C ALA A 165 7.46 -1.16 -2.79
N THR A 166 7.77 -1.41 -1.50
CA THR A 166 8.73 -0.59 -0.76
C THR A 166 10.14 -0.74 -1.33
N ALA A 167 10.57 -1.96 -1.68
CA ALA A 167 11.87 -2.19 -2.30
C ALA A 167 11.95 -1.56 -3.71
N GLN A 168 10.88 -1.58 -4.50
CA GLN A 168 10.79 -0.89 -5.79
C GLN A 168 10.99 0.63 -5.61
N GLU A 169 10.32 1.23 -4.63
CA GLU A 169 10.43 2.66 -4.34
C GLU A 169 11.84 3.05 -3.83
N LEU A 170 12.44 2.25 -2.94
CA LEU A 170 13.81 2.51 -2.52
C LEU A 170 14.78 2.41 -3.69
N ARG A 171 14.68 1.38 -4.51
CA ARG A 171 15.53 1.22 -5.70
C ARG A 171 15.39 2.39 -6.67
N ALA A 172 14.17 2.88 -6.89
CA ALA A 172 13.92 4.01 -7.78
C ALA A 172 14.48 5.34 -7.27
N ASN A 173 14.60 5.50 -5.96
CA ASN A 173 15.04 6.74 -5.34
C ASN A 173 16.51 6.71 -4.87
N LEU A 174 17.04 5.55 -4.47
CA LEU A 174 18.36 5.40 -3.85
C LEU A 174 19.33 4.50 -4.65
N GLY A 175 18.85 3.88 -5.74
CA GLY A 175 19.56 2.81 -6.42
C GLY A 175 19.35 1.45 -5.76
N ASP A 176 20.00 0.40 -6.27
CA ASP A 176 19.82 -0.98 -5.79
C ASP A 176 20.59 -1.23 -4.47
N VAL A 177 20.19 -0.48 -3.44
CA VAL A 177 20.82 -0.53 -2.12
C VAL A 177 20.58 -1.87 -1.42
N ALA A 178 21.56 -2.28 -0.58
CA ALA A 178 21.42 -3.46 0.23
C ALA A 178 20.65 -3.17 1.53
N VAL A 179 19.64 -3.98 1.81
CA VAL A 179 18.84 -3.93 3.03
C VAL A 179 18.75 -5.34 3.61
N TYR A 180 19.08 -5.49 4.87
CA TYR A 180 19.02 -6.80 5.56
C TYR A 180 19.66 -7.95 4.76
N GLY A 181 20.87 -7.68 4.25
CA GLY A 181 21.72 -8.69 3.59
C GLY A 181 21.38 -9.01 2.12
N LYS A 182 20.40 -8.31 1.51
CA LYS A 182 20.01 -8.47 0.10
C LYS A 182 19.81 -7.11 -0.55
N SER A 183 20.05 -7.00 -1.86
CA SER A 183 19.70 -5.81 -2.62
C SER A 183 18.17 -5.66 -2.72
N CYS A 184 17.71 -4.43 -3.06
CA CYS A 184 16.28 -4.22 -3.32
C CYS A 184 15.76 -5.13 -4.44
N SER A 185 16.55 -5.35 -5.49
CA SER A 185 16.20 -6.27 -6.59
C SER A 185 16.05 -7.71 -6.11
N GLU A 186 16.93 -8.21 -5.26
CA GLU A 186 16.83 -9.55 -4.67
C GLU A 186 15.61 -9.70 -3.73
N TRP A 187 15.24 -8.62 -3.04
CA TRP A 187 14.00 -8.60 -2.24
C TRP A 187 12.76 -8.64 -3.10
N ILE A 188 12.74 -7.90 -4.21
CA ILE A 188 11.63 -7.90 -5.17
C ILE A 188 11.45 -9.32 -5.73
N ASP A 189 12.54 -9.97 -6.17
CA ASP A 189 12.50 -11.34 -6.68
C ASP A 189 11.92 -12.33 -5.65
N ARG A 190 12.41 -12.28 -4.43
CA ARG A 190 11.90 -13.11 -3.35
C ARG A 190 10.40 -12.88 -3.06
N CYS A 191 9.96 -11.63 -3.08
CA CYS A 191 8.55 -11.31 -2.87
C CYS A 191 7.67 -11.85 -4.00
N ILE A 192 8.09 -11.68 -5.25
CA ILE A 192 7.37 -12.20 -6.42
C ILE A 192 7.32 -13.73 -6.38
N GLU A 193 8.42 -14.39 -6.08
CA GLU A 193 8.49 -15.86 -5.95
C GLU A 193 7.51 -16.36 -4.87
N GLU A 194 7.50 -15.73 -3.71
CA GLU A 194 6.59 -16.08 -2.62
C GLU A 194 5.12 -15.88 -3.01
N ILE A 195 4.80 -14.79 -3.68
CA ILE A 195 3.45 -14.49 -4.16
C ILE A 195 3.01 -15.54 -5.18
N ASP A 196 3.86 -15.84 -6.15
CA ASP A 196 3.57 -16.78 -7.23
C ASP A 196 3.37 -18.22 -6.72
N GLN A 197 4.26 -18.69 -5.86
CA GLN A 197 4.27 -20.08 -5.37
C GLN A 197 3.20 -20.33 -4.30
N SER A 198 2.99 -19.36 -3.40
CA SER A 198 2.16 -19.58 -2.21
C SER A 198 0.76 -19.03 -2.33
N PHE A 199 0.58 -17.89 -2.97
CA PHE A 199 -0.70 -17.16 -2.96
C PHE A 199 -1.48 -17.26 -4.27
N PHE A 200 -0.81 -17.37 -5.42
CA PHE A 200 -1.50 -17.48 -6.70
C PHE A 200 -1.95 -18.92 -6.98
N LYS A 201 -3.26 -19.16 -6.86
CA LYS A 201 -3.90 -20.48 -7.10
C LYS A 201 -4.45 -20.53 -8.52
N ARG A 202 -3.60 -20.97 -9.46
CA ARG A 202 -3.93 -21.02 -10.90
C ARG A 202 -5.15 -21.87 -11.20
N GLU A 203 -5.28 -23.01 -10.53
CA GLU A 203 -6.40 -23.95 -10.67
C GLU A 203 -7.74 -23.36 -10.21
N LEU A 204 -7.71 -22.40 -9.28
CA LEU A 204 -8.90 -21.68 -8.80
C LEU A 204 -9.09 -20.33 -9.50
N GLY A 205 -8.10 -19.88 -10.25
CA GLY A 205 -8.09 -18.57 -10.89
C GLY A 205 -8.21 -17.43 -9.88
N VAL A 206 -7.38 -17.46 -8.80
CA VAL A 206 -7.40 -16.44 -7.74
C VAL A 206 -6.04 -16.17 -7.15
N LEU A 207 -5.82 -14.94 -6.72
CA LEU A 207 -4.76 -14.58 -5.79
C LEU A 207 -5.35 -14.51 -4.39
N MET A 208 -4.90 -15.40 -3.50
CA MET A 208 -5.39 -15.52 -2.13
C MET A 208 -4.87 -14.38 -1.26
N GLU A 209 -5.73 -13.81 -0.41
CA GLU A 209 -5.35 -12.85 0.63
C GLU A 209 -4.61 -13.52 1.79
N VAL A 210 -5.04 -14.75 2.13
CA VAL A 210 -4.50 -15.55 3.23
C VAL A 210 -4.42 -17.01 2.81
N VAL A 211 -3.33 -17.68 3.19
CA VAL A 211 -3.11 -19.12 2.97
C VAL A 211 -2.64 -19.78 4.26
N GLY A 212 -2.65 -21.10 4.33
CA GLY A 212 -2.00 -21.87 5.38
C GLY A 212 -0.47 -21.70 5.35
N LEU A 213 0.24 -22.30 6.31
CA LEU A 213 1.69 -22.13 6.44
C LEU A 213 2.46 -22.66 5.23
N ASP A 214 1.99 -23.75 4.63
CA ASP A 214 2.57 -24.37 3.44
C ASP A 214 1.95 -23.90 2.13
N GLY A 215 1.16 -22.81 2.18
CA GLY A 215 0.50 -22.21 1.02
C GLY A 215 -0.85 -22.84 0.67
N GLU A 216 -1.35 -23.80 1.42
CA GLU A 216 -2.63 -24.46 1.18
C GLU A 216 -3.82 -23.54 1.35
N VAL A 217 -4.92 -23.80 0.62
CA VAL A 217 -6.20 -23.11 0.78
C VAL A 217 -6.97 -23.76 1.93
N LEU A 218 -7.20 -23.01 3.00
CA LEU A 218 -7.97 -23.50 4.15
C LEU A 218 -9.45 -23.16 4.00
N ASP A 219 -10.35 -24.13 4.25
CA ASP A 219 -11.80 -23.91 4.20
C ASP A 219 -12.32 -23.26 5.50
N HIS A 220 -11.92 -22.01 5.70
CA HIS A 220 -12.38 -21.17 6.81
C HIS A 220 -12.82 -19.81 6.27
N PHE A 221 -13.81 -19.17 6.83
CA PHE A 221 -14.38 -17.93 6.31
C PHE A 221 -13.34 -16.81 6.15
N ASP A 222 -12.36 -16.68 7.07
CA ASP A 222 -11.29 -15.68 6.98
C ASP A 222 -10.31 -15.96 5.82
N THR A 223 -10.00 -17.25 5.61
CA THR A 223 -8.96 -17.66 4.65
C THR A 223 -9.52 -17.81 3.24
N ARG A 224 -10.84 -18.00 3.10
CA ARG A 224 -11.52 -17.99 1.79
C ARG A 224 -11.77 -16.60 1.24
N GLN A 225 -11.58 -15.57 2.06
CA GLN A 225 -11.83 -14.19 1.66
C GLN A 225 -10.78 -13.73 0.66
N LEU A 226 -11.24 -13.24 -0.48
CA LEU A 226 -10.45 -12.59 -1.52
C LEU A 226 -10.63 -11.08 -1.39
N ASN A 227 -9.55 -10.34 -1.64
CA ASN A 227 -9.59 -8.90 -1.83
C ASN A 227 -9.18 -8.55 -3.28
N PRO A 228 -10.16 -8.35 -4.19
CA PRO A 228 -9.86 -8.02 -5.58
C PRO A 228 -8.96 -6.78 -5.72
N GLY A 229 -9.14 -5.79 -4.86
CA GLY A 229 -8.32 -4.57 -4.85
C GLY A 229 -6.84 -4.86 -4.59
N HIS A 230 -6.51 -5.60 -3.52
CA HIS A 230 -5.13 -5.99 -3.23
C HIS A 230 -4.52 -6.87 -4.33
N ALA A 231 -5.30 -7.80 -4.86
CA ALA A 231 -4.82 -8.69 -5.91
C ALA A 231 -4.49 -7.91 -7.20
N ILE A 232 -5.33 -6.96 -7.59
CA ILE A 232 -5.09 -6.08 -8.74
C ILE A 232 -3.93 -5.12 -8.47
N GLU A 233 -3.80 -4.61 -7.23
CA GLU A 233 -2.63 -3.82 -6.82
C GLU A 233 -1.34 -4.66 -6.92
N CYS A 234 -1.35 -5.89 -6.45
CA CYS A 234 -0.22 -6.81 -6.61
C CYS A 234 0.12 -7.07 -8.07
N ALA A 235 -0.89 -7.27 -8.91
CA ALA A 235 -0.71 -7.49 -10.35
C ALA A 235 0.05 -6.33 -11.00
N TRP A 236 -0.32 -5.08 -10.75
CA TRP A 236 0.39 -3.97 -11.36
C TRP A 236 1.77 -3.71 -10.74
N PHE A 237 2.05 -4.06 -9.48
CA PHE A 237 3.41 -4.04 -8.95
C PHE A 237 4.33 -5.00 -9.73
N ILE A 238 3.83 -6.18 -10.09
CA ILE A 238 4.56 -7.17 -10.90
C ILE A 238 4.70 -6.68 -12.35
N LEU A 239 3.63 -6.10 -12.94
CA LEU A 239 3.68 -5.51 -14.28
C LEU A 239 4.66 -4.32 -14.36
N HIS A 240 4.72 -3.50 -13.31
CA HIS A 240 5.71 -2.43 -13.21
C HIS A 240 7.13 -2.99 -13.24
N GLU A 241 7.39 -4.04 -12.49
CA GLU A 241 8.69 -4.72 -12.49
C GLU A 241 9.01 -5.33 -13.86
N SER A 242 8.03 -5.96 -14.50
CA SER A 242 8.20 -6.51 -15.84
C SER A 242 8.60 -5.45 -16.86
N ARG A 243 8.02 -4.24 -16.76
CA ARG A 243 8.38 -3.09 -17.61
C ARG A 243 9.81 -2.65 -17.40
N ILE A 244 10.25 -2.52 -16.13
CA ILE A 244 11.61 -2.08 -15.80
C ILE A 244 12.65 -3.08 -16.32
N ARG A 245 12.38 -4.38 -16.18
CA ARG A 245 13.31 -5.46 -16.55
C ARG A 245 13.14 -5.96 -17.99
N SER A 246 12.09 -5.55 -18.68
CA SER A 246 11.68 -6.13 -19.98
C SER A 246 11.49 -7.66 -19.87
N ASP A 247 10.88 -8.13 -18.77
CA ASP A 247 10.72 -9.55 -18.46
C ASP A 247 9.31 -10.03 -18.82
N ALA A 248 9.24 -10.88 -19.88
CA ALA A 248 7.98 -11.45 -20.37
C ALA A 248 7.33 -12.44 -19.38
N LYS A 249 8.10 -13.09 -18.50
CA LYS A 249 7.54 -14.02 -17.51
C LYS A 249 6.81 -13.25 -16.40
N LEU A 250 7.43 -12.18 -15.92
CA LEU A 250 6.79 -11.28 -14.96
C LEU A 250 5.56 -10.61 -15.58
N GLN A 251 5.64 -10.18 -16.85
CA GLN A 251 4.49 -9.63 -17.55
C GLN A 251 3.33 -10.63 -17.58
N LYS A 252 3.61 -11.88 -17.96
CA LYS A 252 2.59 -12.92 -17.98
C LYS A 252 1.98 -13.15 -16.62
N LEU A 253 2.79 -13.24 -15.55
CA LEU A 253 2.30 -13.44 -14.20
C LEU A 253 1.36 -12.29 -13.75
N GLY A 254 1.78 -11.05 -13.96
CA GLY A 254 0.95 -9.88 -13.61
C GLY A 254 -0.37 -9.84 -14.39
N LEU A 255 -0.35 -10.18 -15.69
CA LEU A 255 -1.56 -10.25 -16.52
C LEU A 255 -2.48 -11.41 -16.09
N ASP A 256 -1.95 -12.58 -15.80
CA ASP A 256 -2.74 -13.73 -15.33
C ASP A 256 -3.48 -13.38 -14.01
N ILE A 257 -2.80 -12.73 -13.06
CA ILE A 257 -3.42 -12.28 -11.81
C ILE A 257 -4.49 -11.21 -12.07
N LEU A 258 -4.19 -10.21 -12.90
CA LEU A 258 -5.14 -9.16 -13.25
C LEU A 258 -6.41 -9.73 -13.87
N ASP A 259 -6.27 -10.63 -14.84
CA ASP A 259 -7.40 -11.26 -15.53
C ASP A 259 -8.31 -12.04 -14.59
N CYS A 260 -7.72 -12.92 -13.79
CA CYS A 260 -8.45 -13.73 -12.83
C CYS A 260 -9.20 -12.86 -11.81
N MET A 261 -8.52 -11.85 -11.27
CA MET A 261 -9.09 -11.07 -10.19
C MET A 261 -10.03 -9.96 -10.68
N TRP A 262 -9.89 -9.51 -11.93
CA TRP A 262 -10.92 -8.71 -12.59
C TRP A 262 -12.22 -9.50 -12.75
N GLN A 263 -12.15 -10.72 -13.28
CA GLN A 263 -13.32 -11.58 -13.44
C GLN A 263 -14.05 -11.84 -12.12
N ARG A 264 -13.30 -12.02 -11.01
CA ARG A 264 -13.85 -12.24 -9.67
C ARG A 264 -14.38 -10.97 -9.02
N GLY A 265 -13.75 -9.84 -9.30
CA GLY A 265 -13.95 -8.58 -8.58
C GLY A 265 -14.94 -7.63 -9.24
N TRP A 266 -15.06 -7.63 -10.56
CA TRP A 266 -15.95 -6.70 -11.26
C TRP A 266 -17.42 -7.06 -11.08
N ASP A 267 -18.23 -6.10 -10.62
CA ASP A 267 -19.67 -6.28 -10.44
C ASP A 267 -20.39 -6.10 -11.77
N GLN A 268 -20.92 -7.21 -12.31
CA GLN A 268 -21.61 -7.22 -13.61
C GLN A 268 -22.97 -6.52 -13.58
N GLU A 269 -23.55 -6.32 -12.41
CA GLU A 269 -24.87 -5.70 -12.24
C GLU A 269 -24.79 -4.17 -12.08
N TYR A 270 -23.87 -3.69 -11.21
CA TYR A 270 -23.76 -2.27 -10.88
C TYR A 270 -22.46 -1.64 -11.36
N GLY A 271 -21.55 -2.41 -11.90
CA GLY A 271 -20.19 -1.96 -12.20
C GLY A 271 -19.33 -1.76 -10.94
N GLY A 272 -18.08 -1.38 -11.15
CA GLY A 272 -17.10 -1.21 -10.08
C GLY A 272 -16.67 -2.52 -9.44
N LEU A 273 -15.67 -2.43 -8.55
CA LEU A 273 -15.07 -3.60 -7.90
C LEU A 273 -15.71 -3.87 -6.54
N PHE A 274 -16.08 -5.13 -6.29
CA PHE A 274 -16.40 -5.61 -4.95
C PHE A 274 -15.20 -5.46 -4.03
N TYR A 275 -15.45 -5.17 -2.75
CA TYR A 275 -14.39 -5.06 -1.77
C TYR A 275 -13.86 -6.43 -1.35
N PHE A 276 -14.76 -7.38 -1.05
CA PHE A 276 -14.40 -8.76 -0.75
C PHE A 276 -15.26 -9.76 -1.53
N ARG A 277 -14.67 -10.92 -1.84
CA ARG A 277 -15.35 -12.09 -2.39
C ARG A 277 -14.93 -13.34 -1.62
N ASP A 278 -15.69 -14.41 -1.72
CA ASP A 278 -15.28 -15.73 -1.22
C ASP A 278 -14.76 -16.57 -2.41
N VAL A 279 -13.71 -17.34 -2.22
CA VAL A 279 -13.09 -18.16 -3.28
C VAL A 279 -14.02 -19.23 -3.83
N TYR A 280 -14.97 -19.70 -3.03
CA TYR A 280 -15.98 -20.70 -3.40
C TYR A 280 -17.40 -20.11 -3.53
N ASP A 281 -17.51 -18.79 -3.64
CA ASP A 281 -18.78 -18.05 -3.69
C ASP A 281 -19.72 -18.30 -2.48
N LYS A 282 -19.15 -18.72 -1.34
CA LYS A 282 -19.85 -18.80 -0.07
C LYS A 282 -20.08 -17.39 0.52
N PRO A 283 -21.01 -17.22 1.47
CA PRO A 283 -21.21 -15.96 2.16
C PRO A 283 -19.93 -15.43 2.79
N VAL A 284 -19.66 -14.12 2.61
CA VAL A 284 -18.56 -13.39 3.24
C VAL A 284 -19.03 -12.87 4.59
N GLN A 285 -18.16 -12.96 5.60
CA GLN A 285 -18.48 -12.49 6.96
C GLN A 285 -18.58 -10.97 7.04
N GLU A 286 -17.76 -10.24 6.28
CA GLU A 286 -17.68 -8.79 6.33
C GLU A 286 -18.93 -8.15 5.68
N TYR A 287 -19.74 -7.43 6.45
CA TYR A 287 -20.99 -6.85 5.95
C TYR A 287 -20.80 -5.75 4.89
N TRP A 288 -19.58 -5.17 4.77
CA TRP A 288 -19.22 -4.23 3.71
C TRP A 288 -18.58 -4.89 2.48
N HIS A 289 -18.68 -6.21 2.35
CA HIS A 289 -18.00 -7.00 1.31
C HIS A 289 -18.36 -6.57 -0.12
N ASP A 290 -19.56 -6.09 -0.36
CA ASP A 290 -20.06 -5.68 -1.67
C ASP A 290 -19.95 -4.17 -1.93
N MET A 291 -19.52 -3.39 -0.94
CA MET A 291 -19.31 -1.95 -1.10
C MET A 291 -18.18 -1.64 -2.10
N LYS A 292 -18.19 -0.42 -2.61
CA LYS A 292 -17.18 0.09 -3.53
C LYS A 292 -16.29 1.10 -2.81
N PHE A 293 -14.99 0.81 -2.76
CA PHE A 293 -14.00 1.67 -2.11
C PHE A 293 -13.14 2.37 -3.16
N TRP A 294 -12.71 3.58 -2.91
CA TRP A 294 -11.93 4.40 -3.84
C TRP A 294 -10.59 3.75 -4.25
N TRP A 295 -9.88 3.17 -3.28
CA TRP A 295 -8.53 2.69 -3.52
C TRP A 295 -8.46 1.46 -4.46
N PRO A 296 -9.33 0.44 -4.39
CA PRO A 296 -9.33 -0.64 -5.39
C PRO A 296 -9.53 -0.14 -6.82
N HIS A 297 -10.35 0.90 -6.98
CA HIS A 297 -10.61 1.49 -8.29
C HIS A 297 -9.41 2.29 -8.80
N CYS A 298 -8.70 3.03 -7.94
CA CYS A 298 -7.43 3.66 -8.30
C CYS A 298 -6.40 2.62 -8.77
N GLU A 299 -6.26 1.51 -8.03
CA GLU A 299 -5.33 0.44 -8.38
C GLU A 299 -5.71 -0.25 -9.69
N ALA A 300 -7.00 -0.47 -9.92
CA ALA A 300 -7.49 -1.07 -11.17
C ALA A 300 -7.26 -0.15 -12.38
N ILE A 301 -7.42 1.16 -12.22
CA ILE A 301 -7.11 2.13 -13.28
C ILE A 301 -5.61 2.06 -13.64
N ILE A 302 -4.71 1.99 -12.65
CA ILE A 302 -3.27 1.81 -12.90
C ILE A 302 -3.01 0.49 -13.61
N ALA A 303 -3.53 -0.62 -13.06
CA ALA A 303 -3.28 -1.96 -13.56
C ALA A 303 -3.70 -2.13 -15.02
N THR A 304 -4.91 -1.69 -15.36
CA THR A 304 -5.47 -1.81 -16.71
C THR A 304 -4.78 -0.90 -17.71
N ALA A 305 -4.44 0.35 -17.31
CA ALA A 305 -3.66 1.27 -18.15
C ALA A 305 -2.27 0.69 -18.47
N LEU A 306 -1.58 0.17 -17.45
CA LEU A 306 -0.26 -0.44 -17.61
C LEU A 306 -0.30 -1.71 -18.45
N ALA A 307 -1.29 -2.59 -18.21
CA ALA A 307 -1.49 -3.80 -19.02
C ALA A 307 -1.75 -3.46 -20.48
N TRP A 308 -2.62 -2.48 -20.76
CA TRP A 308 -2.87 -2.01 -22.11
C TRP A 308 -1.59 -1.44 -22.77
N LYS A 309 -0.85 -0.60 -22.03
CA LYS A 309 0.42 -0.03 -22.54
C LYS A 309 1.46 -1.10 -22.88
N LEU A 310 1.55 -2.16 -22.07
CA LEU A 310 2.54 -3.24 -22.28
C LEU A 310 2.17 -4.20 -23.40
N THR A 311 0.86 -4.42 -23.64
CA THR A 311 0.40 -5.48 -24.55
C THR A 311 -0.20 -4.95 -25.85
N GLY A 312 -0.77 -3.74 -25.86
CA GLY A 312 -1.61 -3.23 -26.94
C GLY A 312 -2.97 -3.96 -27.07
N ASP A 313 -3.30 -4.89 -26.16
CA ASP A 313 -4.53 -5.68 -26.23
C ASP A 313 -5.75 -4.83 -25.88
N GLU A 314 -6.72 -4.78 -26.81
CA GLU A 314 -7.99 -4.06 -26.63
C GLU A 314 -8.80 -4.52 -25.42
N LYS A 315 -8.57 -5.75 -24.93
CA LYS A 315 -9.21 -6.24 -23.70
C LYS A 315 -8.89 -5.31 -22.53
N TYR A 316 -7.62 -4.95 -22.34
CA TYR A 316 -7.21 -4.05 -21.23
C TYR A 316 -7.63 -2.62 -21.47
N GLN A 317 -7.73 -2.19 -22.74
CA GLN A 317 -8.30 -0.89 -23.09
C GLN A 317 -9.77 -0.80 -22.65
N ARG A 318 -10.57 -1.84 -22.92
CA ARG A 318 -11.98 -1.89 -22.48
C ARG A 318 -12.08 -1.93 -20.95
N MET A 319 -11.31 -2.79 -20.28
CA MET A 319 -11.28 -2.85 -18.81
C MET A 319 -10.92 -1.48 -18.20
N HIS A 320 -9.94 -0.79 -18.80
CA HIS A 320 -9.56 0.56 -18.38
C HIS A 320 -10.69 1.56 -18.58
N ALA A 321 -11.33 1.58 -19.74
CA ALA A 321 -12.45 2.45 -20.03
C ALA A 321 -13.61 2.24 -19.04
N ASP A 322 -13.93 0.98 -18.74
CA ASP A 322 -15.00 0.64 -17.80
C ASP A 322 -14.70 1.13 -16.37
N VAL A 323 -13.53 0.79 -15.82
CA VAL A 323 -13.21 1.20 -14.46
C VAL A 323 -12.98 2.70 -14.33
N HIS A 324 -12.40 3.33 -15.35
CA HIS A 324 -12.19 4.78 -15.37
C HIS A 324 -13.52 5.52 -15.40
N ALA A 325 -14.39 5.20 -16.37
CA ALA A 325 -15.70 5.86 -16.51
C ALA A 325 -16.52 5.69 -15.24
N TRP A 326 -16.65 4.45 -14.75
CA TRP A 326 -17.41 4.16 -13.53
C TRP A 326 -16.87 4.93 -12.32
N SER A 327 -15.56 4.94 -12.14
CA SER A 327 -14.93 5.58 -10.98
C SER A 327 -15.10 7.10 -10.97
N PHE A 328 -14.90 7.76 -12.11
CA PHE A 328 -15.07 9.21 -12.21
C PHE A 328 -16.55 9.65 -12.16
N GLU A 329 -17.48 8.77 -12.55
CA GLU A 329 -18.91 9.03 -12.40
C GLU A 329 -19.35 8.99 -10.93
N HIS A 330 -18.90 7.98 -10.17
CA HIS A 330 -19.45 7.70 -8.83
C HIS A 330 -18.64 8.29 -7.69
N PHE A 331 -17.29 8.28 -7.78
CA PHE A 331 -16.43 8.78 -6.69
C PHE A 331 -16.16 10.29 -6.77
N ALA A 332 -16.06 10.88 -7.97
CA ALA A 332 -15.62 12.26 -8.10
C ALA A 332 -16.60 13.25 -7.48
N ASP A 333 -16.11 14.16 -6.67
CA ASP A 333 -16.87 15.28 -6.15
C ASP A 333 -16.63 16.52 -7.01
N ARG A 334 -17.62 16.87 -7.83
CA ARG A 334 -17.52 17.99 -8.77
C ARG A 334 -17.62 19.36 -8.11
N GLU A 335 -18.08 19.41 -6.87
CA GLU A 335 -18.25 20.67 -6.13
C GLU A 335 -17.01 21.04 -5.32
N PHE A 336 -16.47 20.09 -4.54
CA PHE A 336 -15.32 20.32 -3.66
C PHE A 336 -14.03 19.65 -4.14
N GLY A 337 -14.08 18.97 -5.31
CA GLY A 337 -12.94 18.21 -5.82
C GLY A 337 -12.67 16.93 -5.03
N GLU A 338 -11.62 16.21 -5.43
CA GLU A 338 -11.22 14.94 -4.86
C GLU A 338 -12.33 13.86 -4.96
N TRP A 339 -12.08 12.64 -4.52
CA TRP A 339 -13.03 11.53 -4.56
C TRP A 339 -13.64 11.26 -3.19
N PHE A 340 -14.91 10.81 -3.16
CA PHE A 340 -15.48 10.16 -1.97
C PHE A 340 -14.75 8.83 -1.72
N GLY A 341 -14.70 8.37 -0.46
CA GLY A 341 -13.95 7.15 -0.13
C GLY A 341 -14.77 5.88 -0.25
N TYR A 342 -16.06 5.95 0.05
CA TYR A 342 -16.89 4.77 0.30
C TYR A 342 -18.27 4.93 -0.32
N LEU A 343 -18.65 3.96 -1.16
CA LEU A 343 -19.96 3.88 -1.79
C LEU A 343 -20.63 2.57 -1.44
N HIS A 344 -21.95 2.58 -1.42
CA HIS A 344 -22.74 1.35 -1.45
C HIS A 344 -22.54 0.60 -2.78
N ARG A 345 -23.01 -0.64 -2.87
CA ARG A 345 -22.85 -1.47 -4.07
C ARG A 345 -23.39 -0.80 -5.34
N ASP A 346 -24.50 -0.09 -5.22
CA ASP A 346 -25.18 0.62 -6.31
C ASP A 346 -24.57 1.99 -6.67
N GLY A 347 -23.42 2.34 -6.10
CA GLY A 347 -22.72 3.61 -6.35
C GLY A 347 -23.18 4.80 -5.51
N ARG A 348 -24.21 4.67 -4.66
CA ARG A 348 -24.61 5.75 -3.74
C ARG A 348 -23.55 5.99 -2.68
N LYS A 349 -23.33 7.25 -2.32
CA LYS A 349 -22.36 7.65 -1.29
C LYS A 349 -22.75 7.09 0.08
N SER A 350 -21.81 6.43 0.75
CA SER A 350 -21.96 5.93 2.12
C SER A 350 -21.68 7.03 3.15
N ASN A 351 -20.72 7.89 2.88
CA ASN A 351 -20.39 9.08 3.67
C ASN A 351 -19.71 10.14 2.79
N THR A 352 -19.49 11.33 3.35
CA THR A 352 -18.94 12.48 2.63
C THR A 352 -17.49 12.79 2.96
N LEU A 353 -16.85 12.00 3.81
CA LEU A 353 -15.47 12.24 4.26
C LEU A 353 -14.46 12.25 3.10
N LYS A 354 -13.61 13.26 3.07
CA LYS A 354 -12.49 13.36 2.13
C LYS A 354 -11.20 12.77 2.71
N GLY A 355 -11.02 12.85 4.01
CA GLY A 355 -9.90 12.25 4.73
C GLY A 355 -10.34 11.43 5.92
N SER A 356 -9.66 10.33 6.17
CA SER A 356 -9.85 9.46 7.33
C SER A 356 -8.52 8.81 7.71
N ILE A 357 -8.49 8.03 8.80
CA ILE A 357 -7.28 7.28 9.18
C ILE A 357 -6.80 6.31 8.07
N TRP A 358 -7.64 6.00 7.08
CA TRP A 358 -7.35 5.13 5.95
C TRP A 358 -7.17 5.86 4.63
N LYS A 359 -8.00 6.88 4.38
CA LYS A 359 -8.05 7.64 3.12
C LYS A 359 -7.27 8.94 3.25
N GLY A 360 -6.24 9.09 2.44
CA GLY A 360 -5.37 10.26 2.39
C GLY A 360 -4.73 10.45 1.02
N PRO A 361 -3.75 11.36 0.88
CA PRO A 361 -3.14 11.71 -0.40
C PRO A 361 -2.17 10.62 -0.89
N PHE A 362 -2.70 9.46 -1.26
CA PHE A 362 -1.91 8.32 -1.73
C PHE A 362 -2.51 7.67 -2.98
N HIS A 363 -3.56 6.86 -2.85
CA HIS A 363 -4.07 6.07 -3.99
C HIS A 363 -4.53 6.93 -5.16
N LEU A 364 -5.34 7.96 -4.91
CA LEU A 364 -5.83 8.84 -5.98
C LEU A 364 -4.71 9.65 -6.63
N PRO A 365 -3.89 10.44 -5.90
CA PRO A 365 -2.80 11.17 -6.54
C PRO A 365 -1.72 10.25 -7.13
N ARG A 366 -1.44 9.06 -6.54
CA ARG A 366 -0.56 8.05 -7.12
C ARG A 366 -1.10 7.56 -8.47
N MET A 367 -2.39 7.27 -8.54
CA MET A 367 -3.04 6.84 -9.79
C MET A 367 -2.91 7.91 -10.87
N LEU A 368 -3.23 9.16 -10.56
CA LEU A 368 -3.12 10.27 -11.51
C LEU A 368 -1.67 10.47 -11.97
N TRP A 369 -0.75 10.51 -11.02
CA TRP A 369 0.68 10.66 -11.30
C TRP A 369 1.23 9.49 -12.13
N TYR A 370 0.95 8.25 -11.72
CA TYR A 370 1.50 7.07 -12.40
C TYR A 370 0.96 6.92 -13.82
N CYS A 371 -0.35 7.10 -14.02
CA CYS A 371 -0.95 7.05 -15.36
C CYS A 371 -0.44 8.16 -16.27
N ALA A 372 -0.11 9.34 -15.74
CA ALA A 372 0.51 10.42 -16.52
C ALA A 372 1.96 10.11 -16.96
N GLN A 373 2.63 9.11 -16.37
CA GLN A 373 3.97 8.65 -16.74
C GLN A 373 3.95 7.46 -17.73
N LEU A 374 2.79 6.89 -18.03
CA LEU A 374 2.63 5.81 -19.02
C LEU A 374 2.56 6.34 -20.46
#